data_73f533cece7ad845abede55a6d351f11
#
_entry.id   73f533cece7ad845abede55a6d351f11
#
_cell.length_a   1.000
_cell.length_b   1.000
_cell.length_c   1.000
_cell.angle_alpha   90.00
_cell.angle_beta   90.00
_cell.angle_gamma   90.00
#
_symmetry.space_group_name_H-M   'P 1'
#
loop_
_entity.id
_entity.type
_entity.pdbx_description
1 polymer ?
#
loop_
_entity_poly.entity_id
_entity_poly.type
_entity_poly.pdbx_seq_one_letter_code
_entity_poly.pdbx_strand_id
1 'polypeptide(L)'
;MKFPTKDERTPFYFRQQGKPLGAWELEHRLSIVRPASEHVMESGNVYSIDSTCLEITDESQTRMQNVGMLWIICSALTALFLFFGVLAATSPFRDSGEMMVKSGYWSGTIIGALIAFAAAGFFGLLAFDPMRRNMFTLRRRPIRLNRKTRRIYAIRTKDPDGIWEVPWSHDEFFCVGHRRMGGFSRAYDMYDIRHYQLDASGNVVRAFVLGQFVFTLEEAYAQWEYYRRYMQDGPAELPEPYRFWAPRETFWEGYKICRGGKFSGAFFTLTDVMFAPFALLDAIARWLVLVTCSDPVWPPEIEKACKPMPNDPYARPYADDYIGVPSGPDARPSREDLARMLDQQQERRNAGALTRAEAEALLRSTTEQTT
;
A
#
# COMPACT_ATOMS: atom_id res chain seq x y z
N MET A 1 -9.49 27.74 3.10
CA MET A 1 -8.60 26.58 3.28
C MET A 1 -9.47 25.35 3.16
N LYS A 2 -9.42 24.59 2.05
CA LYS A 2 -10.12 23.31 1.90
C LYS A 2 -9.39 22.31 2.83
N PHE A 3 -10.08 21.71 3.77
CA PHE A 3 -9.49 20.60 4.53
C PHE A 3 -9.18 19.47 3.56
N PRO A 4 -7.99 18.86 3.66
CA PRO A 4 -7.65 17.73 2.81
C PRO A 4 -8.69 16.63 2.95
N THR A 5 -9.07 16.02 1.85
CA THR A 5 -10.02 14.93 1.83
C THR A 5 -9.49 13.77 2.66
N LYS A 6 -10.39 12.87 3.07
CA LYS A 6 -10.04 11.69 3.87
C LYS A 6 -8.92 10.85 3.23
N ASP A 7 -8.89 10.81 1.90
CA ASP A 7 -7.93 10.04 1.11
C ASP A 7 -6.56 10.73 0.95
N GLU A 8 -6.50 12.05 1.16
CA GLU A 8 -5.26 12.84 1.14
C GLU A 8 -4.55 12.84 2.50
N ARG A 9 -5.18 12.34 3.56
CA ARG A 9 -4.65 12.36 4.92
C ARG A 9 -3.61 11.28 5.16
N THR A 10 -2.46 11.36 4.51
CA THR A 10 -1.30 10.62 4.97
C THR A 10 -0.61 11.41 6.08
N PRO A 11 -0.14 10.77 7.17
CA PRO A 11 0.41 11.50 8.32
C PRO A 11 1.58 12.42 8.00
N PHE A 12 2.41 12.09 7.01
CA PHE A 12 3.55 12.93 6.66
C PHE A 12 3.17 14.08 5.71
N TYR A 13 2.24 13.86 4.79
CA TYR A 13 1.71 14.88 3.89
C TYR A 13 1.17 16.09 4.64
N PHE A 14 0.41 15.82 5.70
CA PHE A 14 -0.15 16.85 6.57
C PHE A 14 0.91 17.72 7.25
N ARG A 15 2.08 17.15 7.56
CA ARG A 15 3.15 17.85 8.27
C ARG A 15 3.96 18.77 7.38
N GLN A 16 3.98 18.53 6.08
CA GLN A 16 4.80 19.26 5.12
C GLN A 16 4.03 20.27 4.27
N GLN A 17 2.72 20.13 4.15
CA GLN A 17 1.92 21.08 3.37
C GLN A 17 2.07 22.51 3.89
N GLY A 18 2.34 23.45 2.99
CA GLY A 18 2.59 24.86 3.29
C GLY A 18 3.95 25.15 3.93
N LYS A 19 4.88 24.20 3.93
CA LYS A 19 6.23 24.34 4.46
C LYS A 19 7.26 24.17 3.34
N PRO A 20 8.44 24.81 3.46
CA PRO A 20 9.54 24.54 2.54
C PRO A 20 10.07 23.12 2.73
N LEU A 21 10.78 22.64 1.72
CA LEU A 21 11.48 21.35 1.79
C LEU A 21 12.56 21.39 2.86
N GLY A 22 12.76 20.27 3.54
CA GLY A 22 13.84 20.11 4.50
C GLY A 22 15.19 19.89 3.83
N ALA A 23 16.25 19.98 4.63
CA ALA A 23 17.62 19.74 4.13
C ALA A 23 17.77 18.32 3.56
N TRP A 24 17.15 17.33 4.19
CA TRP A 24 17.17 15.94 3.72
C TRP A 24 16.59 15.79 2.32
N GLU A 25 15.41 16.34 2.06
CA GLU A 25 14.73 16.25 0.77
C GLU A 25 15.53 16.95 -0.35
N LEU A 26 16.18 18.06 -0.01
CA LEU A 26 17.03 18.79 -0.96
C LEU A 26 18.31 18.01 -1.30
N GLU A 27 18.96 17.41 -0.30
CA GLU A 27 20.18 16.60 -0.45
C GLU A 27 19.91 15.33 -1.26
N HIS A 28 18.77 14.67 -1.02
CA HIS A 28 18.40 13.41 -1.66
C HIS A 28 17.44 13.58 -2.85
N ARG A 29 17.58 14.71 -3.56
CA ARG A 29 16.83 14.95 -4.80
C ARG A 29 17.21 13.93 -5.87
N LEU A 30 16.21 13.38 -6.54
CA LEU A 30 16.34 12.39 -7.58
C LEU A 30 16.30 13.01 -8.96
N SER A 31 17.18 12.56 -9.85
CA SER A 31 17.24 13.01 -11.23
C SER A 31 16.49 12.04 -12.14
N ILE A 32 15.70 12.58 -13.07
CA ILE A 32 15.05 11.78 -14.10
C ILE A 32 16.02 11.35 -15.21
N VAL A 33 17.20 11.93 -15.29
CA VAL A 33 18.21 11.65 -16.34
C VAL A 33 19.42 10.92 -15.78
N ARG A 34 19.96 11.39 -14.65
CA ARG A 34 21.15 10.79 -14.06
C ARG A 34 20.77 9.53 -13.29
N PRO A 35 21.50 8.43 -13.48
CA PRO A 35 21.32 7.24 -12.67
C PRO A 35 21.49 7.56 -11.17
N ALA A 36 20.61 7.02 -10.35
CA ALA A 36 20.70 7.12 -8.89
C ALA A 36 21.39 5.92 -8.27
N SER A 37 21.39 4.78 -8.96
CA SER A 37 22.03 3.53 -8.54
C SER A 37 22.49 2.73 -9.76
N GLU A 38 23.51 1.91 -9.59
CA GLU A 38 23.88 0.88 -10.57
C GLU A 38 22.89 -0.28 -10.54
N HIS A 39 22.33 -0.56 -9.35
CA HIS A 39 21.36 -1.61 -9.13
C HIS A 39 19.94 -1.15 -9.47
N VAL A 40 19.14 -2.09 -9.95
CA VAL A 40 17.71 -1.88 -10.24
C VAL A 40 16.92 -2.87 -9.42
N MET A 41 15.95 -2.38 -8.65
CA MET A 41 15.13 -3.22 -7.79
C MET A 41 13.65 -2.95 -8.02
N GLU A 42 12.93 -4.01 -8.34
CA GLU A 42 11.47 -4.02 -8.25
C GLU A 42 11.08 -4.32 -6.79
N SER A 43 10.25 -3.50 -6.19
CA SER A 43 9.91 -3.58 -4.76
C SER A 43 8.59 -4.30 -4.48
N GLY A 44 8.07 -5.08 -5.42
CA GLY A 44 6.83 -5.86 -5.26
C GLY A 44 5.58 -5.00 -5.22
N ASN A 45 5.54 -3.94 -5.98
CA ASN A 45 4.44 -2.98 -5.97
C ASN A 45 3.73 -2.81 -7.32
N VAL A 46 4.02 -3.68 -8.28
CA VAL A 46 3.50 -3.60 -9.66
C VAL A 46 2.13 -4.26 -9.78
N TYR A 47 1.19 -3.58 -10.44
CA TYR A 47 -0.08 -4.14 -10.89
C TYR A 47 0.01 -4.64 -12.32
N SER A 48 0.60 -3.84 -13.20
CA SER A 48 0.82 -4.19 -14.61
C SER A 48 1.99 -3.43 -15.18
N ILE A 49 2.62 -4.00 -16.17
CA ILE A 49 3.70 -3.40 -16.96
C ILE A 49 3.51 -3.77 -18.42
N ASP A 50 3.71 -2.81 -19.30
CA ASP A 50 3.76 -2.96 -20.74
C ASP A 50 4.70 -1.92 -21.35
N SER A 51 4.82 -1.85 -22.68
CA SER A 51 5.69 -0.87 -23.34
C SER A 51 5.20 0.58 -23.23
N THR A 52 3.95 0.78 -22.85
CA THR A 52 3.30 2.10 -22.78
C THR A 52 3.18 2.60 -21.35
N CYS A 53 2.76 1.72 -20.45
CA CYS A 53 2.38 2.10 -19.09
C CYS A 53 2.88 1.08 -18.06
N LEU A 54 3.37 1.59 -16.93
CA LEU A 54 3.65 0.84 -15.71
C LEU A 54 2.66 1.29 -14.65
N GLU A 55 1.79 0.40 -14.17
CA GLU A 55 0.88 0.68 -13.06
C GLU A 55 1.43 0.08 -11.77
N ILE A 56 1.64 0.94 -10.78
CA ILE A 56 2.17 0.58 -9.46
C ILE A 56 1.19 0.98 -8.35
N THR A 57 1.37 0.44 -7.17
CA THR A 57 0.68 0.91 -5.96
C THR A 57 1.51 1.93 -5.21
N ASP A 58 0.85 2.74 -4.39
CA ASP A 58 1.50 3.51 -3.34
C ASP A 58 1.63 2.66 -2.05
N GLU A 59 2.20 3.25 -1.00
CA GLU A 59 2.36 2.59 0.30
C GLU A 59 1.04 2.21 1.00
N SER A 60 -0.11 2.69 0.50
CA SER A 60 -1.42 2.46 1.14
C SER A 60 -1.81 0.99 1.18
N GLN A 61 -1.37 0.22 0.18
CA GLN A 61 -1.63 -1.22 0.12
C GLN A 61 -1.04 -1.96 1.33
N THR A 62 0.17 -1.60 1.74
CA THR A 62 0.85 -2.20 2.90
C THR A 62 0.20 -1.77 4.22
N ARG A 63 -0.29 -0.54 4.30
CA ARG A 63 -0.98 -0.04 5.50
C ARG A 63 -2.29 -0.76 5.78
N MET A 64 -3.04 -1.13 4.76
CA MET A 64 -4.29 -1.89 4.91
C MET A 64 -4.06 -3.29 5.52
N GLN A 65 -2.83 -3.81 5.47
CA GLN A 65 -2.53 -5.14 6.02
C GLN A 65 -2.60 -5.19 7.55
N ASN A 66 -2.21 -4.11 8.24
CA ASN A 66 -2.02 -4.15 9.71
C ASN A 66 -3.18 -3.56 10.51
N VAL A 67 -4.15 -2.93 9.84
CA VAL A 67 -5.19 -2.15 10.52
C VAL A 67 -6.38 -3.01 10.94
N GLY A 68 -6.62 -4.10 10.22
CA GLY A 68 -7.80 -4.93 10.43
C GLY A 68 -7.84 -5.58 11.80
N MET A 69 -6.74 -6.18 12.25
CA MET A 69 -6.67 -6.88 13.53
C MET A 69 -6.81 -5.92 14.71
N LEU A 70 -6.15 -4.76 14.67
CA LEU A 70 -6.29 -3.74 15.71
C LEU A 70 -7.74 -3.26 15.82
N TRP A 71 -8.40 -3.04 14.68
CA TRP A 71 -9.81 -2.64 14.64
C TRP A 71 -10.72 -3.68 15.27
N ILE A 72 -10.56 -4.97 14.97
CA ILE A 72 -11.35 -6.07 15.56
C ILE A 72 -11.12 -6.14 17.08
N ILE A 73 -9.87 -6.15 17.52
CA ILE A 73 -9.53 -6.24 18.95
C ILE A 73 -10.14 -5.05 19.70
N CYS A 74 -9.93 -3.83 19.23
CA CYS A 74 -10.47 -2.64 19.89
C CYS A 74 -12.01 -2.63 19.87
N SER A 75 -12.65 -3.08 18.78
CA SER A 75 -14.12 -3.18 18.72
C SER A 75 -14.66 -4.25 19.68
N ALA A 76 -14.00 -5.40 19.77
CA ALA A 76 -14.36 -6.45 20.73
C ALA A 76 -14.20 -5.98 22.19
N LEU A 77 -13.10 -5.29 22.50
CA LEU A 77 -12.88 -4.71 23.83
C LEU A 77 -13.93 -3.62 24.15
N THR A 78 -14.26 -2.80 23.18
CA THR A 78 -15.35 -1.79 23.32
C THR A 78 -16.66 -2.49 23.69
N ALA A 79 -17.06 -3.52 22.95
CA ALA A 79 -18.29 -4.28 23.22
C ALA A 79 -18.25 -4.95 24.59
N LEU A 80 -17.11 -5.53 24.97
CA LEU A 80 -16.89 -6.20 26.26
C LEU A 80 -17.05 -5.21 27.41
N PHE A 81 -16.39 -4.05 27.35
CA PHE A 81 -16.47 -3.03 28.38
C PHE A 81 -17.84 -2.36 28.44
N LEU A 82 -18.53 -2.17 27.31
CA LEU A 82 -19.92 -1.74 27.28
C LEU A 82 -20.83 -2.74 28.02
N PHE A 83 -20.64 -4.04 27.74
CA PHE A 83 -21.41 -5.10 28.41
C PHE A 83 -21.19 -5.07 29.94
N PHE A 84 -19.94 -5.03 30.41
CA PHE A 84 -19.64 -4.92 31.84
C PHE A 84 -20.13 -3.61 32.46
N GLY A 85 -20.02 -2.50 31.73
CA GLY A 85 -20.54 -1.20 32.17
C GLY A 85 -22.05 -1.23 32.39
N VAL A 86 -22.81 -1.82 31.46
CA VAL A 86 -24.26 -1.99 31.59
C VAL A 86 -24.57 -2.97 32.73
N LEU A 87 -23.84 -4.09 32.84
CA LEU A 87 -24.04 -5.05 33.92
C LEU A 87 -23.82 -4.41 35.29
N ALA A 88 -22.74 -3.67 35.48
CA ALA A 88 -22.45 -2.93 36.71
C ALA A 88 -23.52 -1.87 37.00
N ALA A 89 -23.93 -1.08 35.99
CA ALA A 89 -24.94 -0.05 36.16
C ALA A 89 -26.33 -0.61 36.49
N THR A 90 -26.66 -1.83 36.05
CA THR A 90 -27.97 -2.46 36.30
C THR A 90 -27.96 -3.38 37.50
N SER A 91 -26.80 -3.73 38.07
CA SER A 91 -26.72 -4.67 39.22
C SER A 91 -27.51 -4.20 40.45
N PRO A 92 -27.52 -2.90 40.82
CA PRO A 92 -28.29 -2.45 41.98
C PRO A 92 -29.80 -2.68 41.84
N PHE A 93 -30.32 -2.76 40.62
CA PHE A 93 -31.74 -2.98 40.34
C PHE A 93 -32.12 -4.47 40.23
N ARG A 94 -31.15 -5.36 40.18
CA ARG A 94 -31.35 -6.82 40.04
C ARG A 94 -31.23 -7.56 41.39
N ASP A 95 -30.44 -7.03 42.30
CA ASP A 95 -30.17 -7.67 43.56
C ASP A 95 -31.31 -7.40 44.60
N SER A 96 -31.81 -8.48 45.16
CA SER A 96 -32.82 -8.43 46.23
C SER A 96 -32.22 -7.82 47.51
N GLY A 97 -32.87 -6.81 48.03
CA GLY A 97 -32.73 -5.95 49.19
C GLY A 97 -31.61 -6.08 50.21
N GLU A 98 -31.04 -7.22 50.53
CA GLU A 98 -29.99 -7.37 51.55
C GLU A 98 -28.63 -6.78 51.13
N MET A 99 -28.25 -6.89 49.87
CA MET A 99 -26.98 -6.29 49.37
C MET A 99 -27.06 -4.76 49.23
N MET A 100 -28.23 -4.23 48.99
CA MET A 100 -28.42 -2.77 48.87
C MET A 100 -28.15 -1.99 50.17
N VAL A 101 -28.26 -2.63 51.32
CA VAL A 101 -28.06 -1.99 52.62
C VAL A 101 -26.57 -1.87 53.00
N LYS A 102 -25.66 -2.62 52.35
CA LYS A 102 -24.23 -2.45 52.60
C LYS A 102 -23.69 -1.14 52.07
N SER A 103 -23.25 -0.31 53.02
CA SER A 103 -22.55 0.96 52.71
C SER A 103 -21.38 0.69 51.76
N GLY A 104 -21.36 1.30 50.60
CA GLY A 104 -20.33 1.12 49.58
C GLY A 104 -20.74 0.29 48.34
N TYR A 105 -21.83 -0.48 48.38
CA TYR A 105 -22.29 -1.24 47.23
C TYR A 105 -22.63 -0.33 46.03
N TRP A 106 -23.42 0.70 46.25
CA TRP A 106 -23.77 1.68 45.21
C TRP A 106 -22.57 2.45 44.68
N SER A 107 -21.66 2.87 45.56
CA SER A 107 -20.46 3.57 45.14
C SER A 107 -19.54 2.65 44.32
N GLY A 108 -19.38 1.39 44.69
CA GLY A 108 -18.59 0.40 43.97
C GLY A 108 -19.15 0.12 42.60
N THR A 109 -20.46 -0.08 42.46
CA THR A 109 -21.11 -0.34 41.16
C THR A 109 -21.07 0.90 40.24
N ILE A 110 -21.28 2.09 40.79
CA ILE A 110 -21.17 3.33 40.01
C ILE A 110 -19.74 3.56 39.52
N ILE A 111 -18.75 3.41 40.40
CA ILE A 111 -17.33 3.54 40.02
C ILE A 111 -16.94 2.48 38.95
N GLY A 112 -17.34 1.22 39.15
CA GLY A 112 -17.12 0.14 38.22
C GLY A 112 -17.73 0.41 36.82
N ALA A 113 -18.97 0.91 36.80
CA ALA A 113 -19.64 1.29 35.56
C ALA A 113 -18.92 2.46 34.86
N LEU A 114 -18.52 3.49 35.63
CA LEU A 114 -17.79 4.63 35.07
C LEU A 114 -16.44 4.22 34.46
N ILE A 115 -15.69 3.36 35.16
CA ILE A 115 -14.42 2.81 34.63
C ILE A 115 -14.65 2.01 33.36
N ALA A 116 -15.67 1.12 33.35
CA ALA A 116 -16.00 0.32 32.19
C ALA A 116 -16.43 1.18 30.99
N PHE A 117 -17.28 2.17 31.17
CA PHE A 117 -17.66 3.08 30.09
C PHE A 117 -16.50 3.96 29.60
N ALA A 118 -15.61 4.40 30.50
CA ALA A 118 -14.40 5.12 30.12
C ALA A 118 -13.47 4.23 29.27
N ALA A 119 -13.27 2.97 29.67
CA ALA A 119 -12.50 1.99 28.90
C ALA A 119 -13.16 1.71 27.53
N ALA A 120 -14.48 1.53 27.50
CA ALA A 120 -15.22 1.36 26.25
C ALA A 120 -15.05 2.56 25.33
N GLY A 121 -15.16 3.78 25.85
CA GLY A 121 -14.90 5.01 25.09
C GLY A 121 -13.50 5.09 24.53
N PHE A 122 -12.49 4.74 25.33
CA PHE A 122 -11.09 4.71 24.91
C PHE A 122 -10.85 3.70 23.76
N PHE A 123 -11.29 2.46 23.92
CA PHE A 123 -11.14 1.45 22.85
C PHE A 123 -11.99 1.76 21.63
N GLY A 124 -13.18 2.37 21.82
CA GLY A 124 -14.02 2.86 20.73
C GLY A 124 -13.35 3.94 19.90
N LEU A 125 -12.65 4.87 20.53
CA LEU A 125 -11.86 5.88 19.82
C LEU A 125 -10.68 5.26 19.07
N LEU A 126 -9.99 4.28 19.67
CA LEU A 126 -8.92 3.54 19.02
C LEU A 126 -9.42 2.73 17.83
N ALA A 127 -10.63 2.16 17.90
CA ALA A 127 -11.24 1.44 16.77
C ALA A 127 -11.73 2.40 15.67
N PHE A 128 -12.23 3.58 16.06
CA PHE A 128 -12.83 4.53 15.12
C PHE A 128 -11.82 5.13 14.15
N ASP A 129 -10.60 5.46 14.61
CA ASP A 129 -9.60 6.13 13.76
C ASP A 129 -9.14 5.24 12.57
N PRO A 130 -8.74 3.96 12.75
CA PRO A 130 -8.45 3.06 11.65
C PRO A 130 -9.66 2.84 10.72
N MET A 131 -10.84 2.68 11.29
CA MET A 131 -12.07 2.52 10.51
C MET A 131 -12.31 3.74 9.62
N ARG A 132 -12.25 4.94 10.19
CA ARG A 132 -12.45 6.18 9.45
C ARG A 132 -11.43 6.39 8.33
N ARG A 133 -10.19 5.94 8.52
CA ARG A 133 -9.11 6.11 7.52
C ARG A 133 -9.18 5.11 6.37
N ASN A 134 -9.66 3.92 6.63
CA ASN A 134 -9.56 2.81 5.67
C ASN A 134 -10.92 2.38 5.08
N MET A 135 -12.01 2.45 5.85
CA MET A 135 -13.33 2.12 5.34
C MET A 135 -13.92 3.25 4.49
N PHE A 136 -14.72 2.88 3.47
CA PHE A 136 -15.42 3.82 2.56
C PHE A 136 -14.47 4.73 1.77
N THR A 137 -13.24 4.28 1.56
CA THR A 137 -12.21 4.97 0.76
C THR A 137 -12.00 4.27 -0.58
N LEU A 138 -10.91 4.61 -1.26
CA LEU A 138 -10.44 3.83 -2.40
C LEU A 138 -9.82 2.52 -1.92
N ARG A 139 -10.15 1.42 -2.61
CA ARG A 139 -9.58 0.09 -2.35
C ARG A 139 -8.07 0.07 -2.56
N ARG A 140 -7.61 0.79 -3.57
CA ARG A 140 -6.22 0.98 -3.93
C ARG A 140 -6.00 2.38 -4.50
N ARG A 141 -4.76 2.85 -4.46
CA ARG A 141 -4.37 4.14 -5.04
C ARG A 141 -3.29 3.89 -6.09
N PRO A 142 -3.72 3.52 -7.31
CA PRO A 142 -2.78 3.21 -8.38
C PRO A 142 -2.09 4.48 -8.88
N ILE A 143 -0.86 4.29 -9.30
CA ILE A 143 -0.06 5.30 -9.96
C ILE A 143 0.36 4.71 -11.30
N ARG A 144 0.11 5.44 -12.39
CA ARG A 144 0.50 5.07 -13.75
C ARG A 144 1.63 5.94 -14.24
N LEU A 145 2.73 5.31 -14.62
CA LEU A 145 3.83 5.96 -15.31
C LEU A 145 3.65 5.70 -16.81
N ASN A 146 3.26 6.73 -17.56
CA ASN A 146 3.04 6.62 -18.99
C ASN A 146 4.29 7.11 -19.75
N ARG A 147 4.95 6.17 -20.41
CA ARG A 147 6.18 6.41 -21.14
C ARG A 147 5.96 7.25 -22.41
N LYS A 148 4.83 7.03 -23.12
CA LYS A 148 4.53 7.74 -24.37
C LYS A 148 4.22 9.22 -24.13
N THR A 149 3.39 9.50 -23.13
CA THR A 149 2.99 10.88 -22.82
C THR A 149 3.99 11.59 -21.93
N ARG A 150 4.97 10.88 -21.39
CA ARG A 150 5.94 11.38 -20.40
C ARG A 150 5.23 12.01 -19.21
N ARG A 151 4.26 11.28 -18.64
CA ARG A 151 3.44 11.73 -17.50
C ARG A 151 3.25 10.64 -16.48
N ILE A 152 3.10 11.07 -15.24
CA ILE A 152 2.68 10.23 -14.12
C ILE A 152 1.24 10.61 -13.78
N TYR A 153 0.37 9.64 -13.68
CA TYR A 153 -1.00 9.80 -13.23
C TYR A 153 -1.17 9.11 -11.88
N ALA A 154 -1.71 9.79 -10.88
CA ALA A 154 -1.93 9.25 -9.55
C ALA A 154 -3.37 9.48 -9.10
N ILE A 155 -4.10 8.42 -8.76
CA ILE A 155 -5.42 8.55 -8.13
C ILE A 155 -5.22 8.68 -6.63
N ARG A 156 -5.67 9.81 -6.07
CA ARG A 156 -5.53 10.10 -4.63
C ARG A 156 -6.87 10.08 -3.90
N THR A 157 -7.94 10.54 -4.56
CA THR A 157 -9.29 10.58 -4.00
C THR A 157 -10.32 10.03 -5.00
N LYS A 158 -11.56 9.84 -4.54
CA LYS A 158 -12.68 9.43 -5.40
C LYS A 158 -13.20 10.55 -6.29
N ASP A 159 -12.87 11.80 -5.94
CA ASP A 159 -13.33 12.97 -6.66
C ASP A 159 -12.58 13.12 -7.98
N PRO A 160 -13.19 13.70 -9.03
CA PRO A 160 -12.51 13.96 -10.30
C PRO A 160 -11.21 14.76 -10.15
N ASP A 161 -11.19 15.73 -9.23
CA ASP A 161 -9.99 16.51 -8.88
C ASP A 161 -8.94 15.73 -8.10
N GLY A 162 -9.26 14.49 -7.70
CA GLY A 162 -8.36 13.59 -6.98
C GLY A 162 -7.37 12.87 -7.87
N ILE A 163 -7.42 13.08 -9.18
CA ILE A 163 -6.47 12.54 -10.15
C ILE A 163 -5.41 13.59 -10.40
N TRP A 164 -4.19 13.25 -10.05
CA TRP A 164 -3.05 14.14 -10.21
C TRP A 164 -2.26 13.72 -11.43
N GLU A 165 -1.95 14.69 -12.25
CA GLU A 165 -1.14 14.55 -13.43
C GLU A 165 0.16 15.31 -13.24
N VAL A 166 1.29 14.62 -13.33
CA VAL A 166 2.62 15.16 -13.12
C VAL A 166 3.47 14.90 -14.36
N PRO A 167 4.06 15.93 -14.97
CA PRO A 167 5.00 15.73 -16.07
C PRO A 167 6.24 14.98 -15.61
N TRP A 168 6.76 14.10 -16.44
CA TRP A 168 8.08 13.51 -16.25
C TRP A 168 9.15 14.47 -16.76
N SER A 169 9.44 15.52 -16.00
CA SER A 169 10.33 16.61 -16.37
C SER A 169 11.32 16.94 -15.25
N HIS A 170 12.35 17.71 -15.60
CA HIS A 170 13.36 18.19 -14.64
C HIS A 170 12.82 19.21 -13.64
N ASP A 171 11.72 19.86 -13.97
CA ASP A 171 11.11 20.90 -13.15
C ASP A 171 10.39 20.30 -11.95
N GLU A 172 10.03 19.02 -12.05
CA GLU A 172 9.38 18.31 -10.98
C GLU A 172 10.38 17.89 -9.90
N PHE A 173 9.90 17.86 -8.65
CA PHE A 173 10.74 17.55 -7.53
C PHE A 173 10.47 16.14 -7.00
N PHE A 174 11.38 15.24 -7.33
CA PHE A 174 11.42 13.88 -6.76
C PHE A 174 12.58 13.77 -5.78
N CYS A 175 12.36 13.07 -4.67
CA CYS A 175 13.41 12.82 -3.67
C CYS A 175 13.19 11.50 -2.94
N VAL A 176 14.22 11.05 -2.23
CA VAL A 176 14.08 9.99 -1.23
C VAL A 176 13.64 10.63 0.07
N GLY A 177 12.47 10.23 0.55
CA GLY A 177 11.98 10.60 1.86
C GLY A 177 12.52 9.66 2.94
N HIS A 178 12.74 10.19 4.13
CA HIS A 178 13.17 9.42 5.30
C HIS A 178 12.12 9.51 6.41
N ARG A 179 11.85 8.39 7.05
CA ARG A 179 10.99 8.30 8.23
C ARG A 179 11.61 7.36 9.24
N ARG A 180 11.61 7.78 10.47
CA ARG A 180 11.99 6.91 11.59
C ARG A 180 10.73 6.40 12.28
N MET A 181 10.56 5.09 12.27
CA MET A 181 9.45 4.43 12.95
C MET A 181 9.93 3.88 14.28
N GLY A 182 9.26 4.31 15.35
CA GLY A 182 9.48 3.77 16.69
C GLY A 182 8.68 2.48 16.87
N GLY A 183 9.36 1.36 17.19
CA GLY A 183 8.73 0.13 17.67
C GLY A 183 8.91 -0.02 19.18
N PHE A 184 8.21 -0.98 19.80
CA PHE A 184 8.32 -1.26 21.24
C PHE A 184 9.73 -1.66 21.68
N SER A 185 10.58 -2.18 20.78
CA SER A 185 11.94 -2.64 21.09
C SER A 185 13.05 -1.92 20.33
N ARG A 186 12.78 -1.43 19.12
CA ARG A 186 13.79 -0.73 18.29
C ARG A 186 13.11 0.27 17.37
N ALA A 187 13.77 1.41 17.16
CA ALA A 187 13.46 2.31 16.07
C ALA A 187 14.15 1.80 14.80
N TYR A 188 13.47 1.85 13.66
CA TYR A 188 14.03 1.52 12.35
C TYR A 188 13.75 2.65 11.36
N ASP A 189 14.67 2.83 10.45
CA ASP A 189 14.55 3.81 9.39
C ASP A 189 13.81 3.23 8.20
N MET A 190 13.00 4.05 7.57
CA MET A 190 12.24 3.71 6.38
C MET A 190 12.45 4.81 5.35
N TYR A 191 12.62 4.39 4.12
CA TYR A 191 12.84 5.27 2.98
C TYR A 191 11.73 5.06 1.96
N ASP A 192 11.29 6.15 1.34
CA ASP A 192 10.26 6.12 0.30
C ASP A 192 10.59 7.12 -0.81
N ILE A 193 10.09 6.90 -2.00
CA ILE A 193 10.24 7.85 -3.10
C ILE A 193 9.06 8.81 -3.05
N ARG A 194 9.34 10.11 -3.03
CA ARG A 194 8.33 11.16 -2.95
C ARG A 194 8.38 12.09 -4.14
N HIS A 195 7.21 12.50 -4.55
CA HIS A 195 7.04 13.66 -5.40
C HIS A 195 6.47 14.81 -4.59
N TYR A 196 7.03 16.00 -4.77
CA TYR A 196 6.54 17.24 -4.19
C TYR A 196 6.20 18.24 -5.27
N GLN A 197 4.96 18.71 -5.31
CA GLN A 197 4.58 19.88 -6.05
C GLN A 197 4.83 21.11 -5.19
N LEU A 198 5.62 22.05 -5.70
CA LEU A 198 6.00 23.27 -4.99
C LEU A 198 5.25 24.46 -5.57
N ASP A 199 4.96 25.46 -4.72
CA ASP A 199 4.48 26.76 -5.15
C ASP A 199 5.66 27.66 -5.58
N ALA A 200 5.36 28.87 -6.07
CA ALA A 200 6.36 29.84 -6.47
C ALA A 200 7.30 30.28 -5.32
N SER A 201 6.92 30.05 -4.07
CA SER A 201 7.71 30.34 -2.87
C SER A 201 8.54 29.14 -2.40
N GLY A 202 8.48 28.00 -3.09
CA GLY A 202 9.18 26.78 -2.74
C GLY A 202 8.50 25.96 -1.63
N ASN A 203 7.26 26.27 -1.24
CA ASN A 203 6.53 25.51 -0.24
C ASN A 203 5.78 24.34 -0.90
N VAL A 204 5.64 23.27 -0.16
CA VAL A 204 4.93 22.06 -0.60
C VAL A 204 3.42 22.33 -0.69
N VAL A 205 2.87 22.20 -1.88
CA VAL A 205 1.42 22.28 -2.14
C VAL A 205 0.79 20.89 -2.06
N ARG A 206 1.42 19.92 -2.73
CA ARG A 206 0.97 18.52 -2.78
C ARG A 206 2.16 17.58 -2.72
N ALA A 207 1.92 16.39 -2.21
CA ALA A 207 2.92 15.32 -2.21
C ALA A 207 2.26 13.96 -2.34
N PHE A 208 2.95 13.02 -2.96
CA PHE A 208 2.57 11.60 -2.95
C PHE A 208 3.82 10.72 -2.96
N VAL A 209 3.62 9.48 -2.56
CA VAL A 209 4.68 8.47 -2.54
C VAL A 209 4.55 7.59 -3.76
N LEU A 210 5.65 7.38 -4.48
CA LEU A 210 5.76 6.41 -5.56
C LEU A 210 6.21 5.07 -5.00
N GLY A 211 5.36 4.06 -5.11
CA GLY A 211 5.70 2.71 -4.68
C GLY A 211 5.67 2.52 -3.17
N GLN A 212 6.43 1.55 -2.70
CA GLN A 212 6.48 1.15 -1.30
C GLN A 212 7.70 1.73 -0.60
N PHE A 213 7.65 1.74 0.73
CA PHE A 213 8.83 2.03 1.52
C PHE A 213 9.80 0.84 1.53
N VAL A 214 11.05 1.16 1.73
CA VAL A 214 12.17 0.22 1.86
C VAL A 214 12.96 0.55 3.13
N PHE A 215 13.88 -0.33 3.54
CA PHE A 215 14.58 -0.19 4.80
C PHE A 215 15.98 0.38 4.69
N THR A 216 16.52 0.47 3.48
CA THR A 216 17.84 1.05 3.23
C THR A 216 17.75 2.16 2.17
N LEU A 217 18.67 3.09 2.24
CA LEU A 217 18.77 4.19 1.28
C LEU A 217 19.12 3.67 -0.12
N GLU A 218 20.01 2.67 -0.19
CA GLU A 218 20.40 2.03 -1.45
C GLU A 218 19.20 1.36 -2.14
N GLU A 219 18.33 0.70 -1.37
CA GLU A 219 17.09 0.12 -1.91
C GLU A 219 16.16 1.19 -2.48
N ALA A 220 16.08 2.37 -1.84
CA ALA A 220 15.27 3.47 -2.36
C ALA A 220 15.81 4.00 -3.70
N TYR A 221 17.13 4.16 -3.82
CA TYR A 221 17.76 4.55 -5.08
C TYR A 221 17.59 3.48 -6.16
N ALA A 222 17.71 2.20 -5.82
CA ALA A 222 17.50 1.08 -6.74
C ALA A 222 16.04 0.99 -7.21
N GLN A 223 15.07 1.29 -6.33
CA GLN A 223 13.66 1.39 -6.68
C GLN A 223 13.37 2.57 -7.62
N TRP A 224 13.97 3.74 -7.35
CA TRP A 224 13.87 4.88 -8.26
C TRP A 224 14.43 4.55 -9.63
N GLU A 225 15.56 3.86 -9.68
CA GLU A 225 16.21 3.47 -10.92
C GLU A 225 15.33 2.54 -11.78
N TYR A 226 14.51 1.70 -11.14
CA TYR A 226 13.49 0.91 -11.82
C TYR A 226 12.49 1.81 -12.57
N TYR A 227 11.95 2.83 -11.91
CA TYR A 227 11.00 3.75 -12.55
C TYR A 227 11.66 4.63 -13.60
N ARG A 228 12.87 5.11 -13.32
CA ARG A 228 13.62 5.94 -14.24
C ARG A 228 13.93 5.19 -15.54
N ARG A 229 14.48 3.98 -15.44
CA ARG A 229 14.78 3.16 -16.62
C ARG A 229 13.52 2.78 -17.38
N TYR A 230 12.44 2.43 -16.68
CA TYR A 230 11.16 2.21 -17.35
C TYR A 230 10.77 3.42 -18.20
N MET A 231 10.81 4.60 -17.64
CA MET A 231 10.40 5.82 -18.34
C MET A 231 11.37 6.24 -19.45
N GLN A 232 12.66 5.94 -19.34
CA GLN A 232 13.68 6.28 -20.35
C GLN A 232 13.82 5.20 -21.42
N ASP A 233 14.09 4.00 -20.99
CA ASP A 233 14.56 2.90 -21.84
C ASP A 233 13.44 1.88 -22.13
N GLY A 234 12.39 1.86 -21.31
CA GLY A 234 11.28 0.91 -21.42
C GLY A 234 11.52 -0.38 -20.64
N PRO A 235 10.63 -1.37 -20.79
CA PRO A 235 10.64 -2.58 -19.97
C PRO A 235 11.70 -3.61 -20.35
N ALA A 236 12.35 -3.48 -21.52
CA ALA A 236 13.20 -4.53 -22.10
C ALA A 236 14.39 -4.98 -21.23
N GLU A 237 15.00 -4.05 -20.50
CA GLU A 237 16.17 -4.30 -19.66
C GLU A 237 15.85 -4.29 -18.15
N LEU A 238 14.57 -4.16 -17.81
CA LEU A 238 14.15 -4.17 -16.42
C LEU A 238 14.05 -5.62 -15.91
N PRO A 239 14.39 -5.85 -14.64
CA PRO A 239 14.02 -7.09 -13.99
C PRO A 239 12.49 -7.22 -13.99
N GLU A 240 12.01 -8.40 -14.38
CA GLU A 240 10.57 -8.65 -14.31
C GLU A 240 10.07 -8.58 -12.87
N PRO A 241 8.88 -8.02 -12.65
CA PRO A 241 8.26 -8.06 -11.33
C PRO A 241 8.14 -9.51 -10.85
N TYR A 242 8.62 -9.79 -9.65
CA TYR A 242 8.53 -11.13 -9.09
C TYR A 242 7.09 -11.51 -8.71
N ARG A 243 6.18 -10.54 -8.70
CA ARG A 243 4.74 -10.73 -8.48
C ARG A 243 3.95 -9.55 -9.02
N PHE A 244 2.68 -9.79 -9.28
CA PHE A 244 1.72 -8.74 -9.61
C PHE A 244 0.60 -8.70 -8.58
N TRP A 245 0.19 -7.51 -8.20
CA TRP A 245 -0.97 -7.32 -7.35
C TRP A 245 -2.25 -7.52 -8.14
N ALA A 246 -3.19 -8.30 -7.59
CA ALA A 246 -4.51 -8.41 -8.18
C ALA A 246 -5.26 -7.07 -8.09
N PRO A 247 -5.88 -6.58 -9.16
CA PRO A 247 -6.69 -5.36 -9.12
C PRO A 247 -7.86 -5.45 -8.12
N ARG A 248 -8.41 -6.65 -7.98
CA ARG A 248 -9.42 -7.01 -6.96
C ARG A 248 -8.93 -8.23 -6.20
N GLU A 249 -8.69 -8.02 -4.93
CA GLU A 249 -8.29 -9.07 -4.01
C GLU A 249 -9.51 -9.89 -3.57
N THR A 250 -9.42 -11.19 -3.68
CA THR A 250 -10.39 -12.13 -3.13
C THR A 250 -10.14 -12.36 -1.63
N PHE A 251 -11.14 -12.91 -0.92
CA PHE A 251 -10.96 -13.28 0.49
C PHE A 251 -9.75 -14.23 0.71
N TRP A 252 -9.58 -15.21 -0.18
CA TRP A 252 -8.49 -16.19 -0.07
C TRP A 252 -7.12 -15.60 -0.37
N GLU A 253 -7.02 -14.66 -1.29
CA GLU A 253 -5.79 -13.87 -1.50
C GLU A 253 -5.48 -13.05 -0.28
N GLY A 254 -6.46 -12.36 0.29
CA GLY A 254 -6.32 -11.65 1.56
C GLY A 254 -5.87 -12.55 2.71
N TYR A 255 -6.44 -13.74 2.82
CA TYR A 255 -6.00 -14.73 3.81
C TYR A 255 -4.55 -15.18 3.60
N LYS A 256 -4.15 -15.46 2.35
CA LYS A 256 -2.75 -15.78 2.02
C LYS A 256 -1.80 -14.63 2.39
N ILE A 257 -2.20 -13.38 2.13
CA ILE A 257 -1.45 -12.18 2.54
C ILE A 257 -1.28 -12.15 4.06
N CYS A 258 -2.36 -12.28 4.81
CA CYS A 258 -2.33 -12.24 6.27
C CYS A 258 -1.53 -13.40 6.88
N ARG A 259 -1.53 -14.55 6.22
CA ARG A 259 -0.77 -15.74 6.63
C ARG A 259 0.70 -15.66 6.22
N GLY A 260 1.01 -15.21 5.01
CA GLY A 260 2.35 -15.32 4.40
C GLY A 260 3.41 -14.39 5.03
N GLY A 261 3.02 -13.30 5.69
CA GLY A 261 3.96 -12.39 6.33
C GLY A 261 4.62 -12.93 7.59
N LYS A 262 4.13 -14.05 8.13
CA LYS A 262 4.66 -14.64 9.37
C LYS A 262 5.28 -16.03 9.18
N PHE A 263 5.04 -16.71 8.04
CA PHE A 263 5.28 -18.16 7.94
C PHE A 263 5.71 -18.58 6.52
N SER A 264 6.76 -18.00 6.00
CA SER A 264 7.35 -18.37 4.69
C SER A 264 8.34 -19.54 4.82
N GLY A 265 7.94 -20.63 5.47
CA GLY A 265 8.72 -21.86 5.49
C GLY A 265 8.02 -22.96 4.71
N ALA A 266 8.79 -23.80 4.00
CA ALA A 266 8.30 -24.93 3.22
C ALA A 266 7.61 -26.02 4.06
N PHE A 267 7.60 -25.90 5.37
CA PHE A 267 7.00 -26.86 6.29
C PHE A 267 5.88 -26.23 7.12
N PHE A 268 4.75 -26.88 7.12
CA PHE A 268 3.62 -26.59 7.99
C PHE A 268 4.06 -26.83 9.44
N THR A 269 4.36 -25.78 10.18
CA THR A 269 4.82 -25.88 11.56
C THR A 269 3.65 -25.82 12.54
N LEU A 270 3.84 -26.35 13.76
CA LEU A 270 2.85 -26.25 14.83
C LEU A 270 2.45 -24.78 15.09
N THR A 271 3.39 -23.86 14.91
CA THR A 271 3.16 -22.42 15.00
C THR A 271 2.18 -21.92 13.94
N ASP A 272 2.19 -22.45 12.72
CA ASP A 272 1.25 -22.11 11.65
C ASP A 272 -0.19 -22.46 12.03
N VAL A 273 -0.38 -23.61 12.69
CA VAL A 273 -1.70 -24.04 13.19
C VAL A 273 -2.17 -23.13 14.32
N MET A 274 -1.31 -22.82 15.28
CA MET A 274 -1.64 -21.94 16.40
C MET A 274 -2.03 -20.53 15.98
N PHE A 275 -1.38 -19.99 14.95
CA PHE A 275 -1.63 -18.63 14.48
C PHE A 275 -2.64 -18.54 13.32
N ALA A 276 -3.07 -19.68 12.75
CA ALA A 276 -4.08 -19.69 11.68
C ALA A 276 -5.40 -18.99 12.07
N PRO A 277 -5.94 -19.10 13.30
CA PRO A 277 -7.13 -18.35 13.71
C PRO A 277 -6.91 -16.83 13.69
N PHE A 278 -5.73 -16.38 14.09
CA PHE A 278 -5.41 -14.95 14.07
C PHE A 278 -5.27 -14.42 12.64
N ALA A 279 -4.64 -15.18 11.76
CA ALA A 279 -4.55 -14.84 10.33
C ALA A 279 -5.94 -14.82 9.67
N LEU A 280 -6.83 -15.72 10.09
CA LEU A 280 -8.22 -15.74 9.61
C LEU A 280 -9.00 -14.52 10.08
N LEU A 281 -8.86 -14.12 11.35
CA LEU A 281 -9.48 -12.91 11.90
C LEU A 281 -8.98 -11.65 11.18
N ASP A 282 -7.67 -11.58 10.92
CA ASP A 282 -7.07 -10.46 10.19
C ASP A 282 -7.57 -10.41 8.72
N ALA A 283 -7.69 -11.57 8.08
CA ALA A 283 -8.25 -11.69 6.74
C ALA A 283 -9.73 -11.27 6.69
N ILE A 284 -10.52 -11.64 7.69
CA ILE A 284 -11.93 -11.20 7.81
C ILE A 284 -11.98 -9.67 7.95
N ALA A 285 -11.15 -9.10 8.84
CA ALA A 285 -11.09 -7.66 9.02
C ALA A 285 -10.69 -6.92 7.74
N ARG A 286 -9.66 -7.43 7.07
CA ARG A 286 -9.19 -6.91 5.80
C ARG A 286 -10.30 -6.97 4.75
N TRP A 287 -10.96 -8.10 4.63
CA TRP A 287 -12.07 -8.28 3.70
C TRP A 287 -13.23 -7.32 3.98
N LEU A 288 -13.62 -7.15 5.25
CA LEU A 288 -14.65 -6.19 5.65
C LEU A 288 -14.29 -4.76 5.27
N VAL A 289 -13.03 -4.35 5.46
CA VAL A 289 -12.55 -3.05 5.01
C VAL A 289 -12.64 -2.94 3.49
N LEU A 290 -12.14 -3.93 2.74
CA LEU A 290 -12.12 -3.91 1.28
C LEU A 290 -13.52 -3.90 0.66
N VAL A 291 -14.49 -4.61 1.25
CA VAL A 291 -15.89 -4.61 0.78
C VAL A 291 -16.54 -3.22 0.88
N THR A 292 -16.15 -2.42 1.87
CA THR A 292 -16.64 -1.05 2.02
C THR A 292 -15.97 -0.05 1.07
N CYS A 293 -14.85 -0.43 0.45
CA CYS A 293 -14.06 0.43 -0.43
C CYS A 293 -14.54 0.35 -1.88
N SER A 294 -14.42 1.44 -2.61
CA SER A 294 -14.71 1.50 -4.05
C SER A 294 -13.43 1.31 -4.86
N ASP A 295 -13.58 0.72 -6.05
CA ASP A 295 -12.47 0.61 -6.98
C ASP A 295 -12.09 1.99 -7.54
N PRO A 296 -10.80 2.25 -7.78
CA PRO A 296 -10.36 3.44 -8.50
C PRO A 296 -10.84 3.36 -9.96
N VAL A 297 -11.33 4.48 -10.48
CA VAL A 297 -11.78 4.58 -11.86
C VAL A 297 -10.89 5.59 -12.56
N TRP A 298 -10.23 5.15 -13.62
CA TRP A 298 -9.45 6.03 -14.47
C TRP A 298 -10.34 6.77 -15.46
N PRO A 299 -10.09 8.05 -15.73
CA PRO A 299 -10.73 8.76 -16.83
C PRO A 299 -10.50 8.05 -18.17
N PRO A 300 -11.48 8.03 -19.08
CA PRO A 300 -11.34 7.35 -20.36
C PRO A 300 -10.13 7.81 -21.19
N GLU A 301 -9.75 9.06 -21.06
CA GLU A 301 -8.58 9.65 -21.74
C GLU A 301 -7.26 9.03 -21.24
N ILE A 302 -7.11 8.89 -19.94
CA ILE A 302 -5.93 8.25 -19.32
C ILE A 302 -5.93 6.76 -19.62
N GLU A 303 -7.09 6.11 -19.57
CA GLU A 303 -7.20 4.69 -19.89
C GLU A 303 -6.82 4.42 -21.34
N LYS A 304 -7.28 5.25 -22.29
CA LYS A 304 -6.88 5.19 -23.68
C LYS A 304 -5.39 5.47 -23.89
N ALA A 305 -4.83 6.46 -23.18
CA ALA A 305 -3.41 6.81 -23.27
C ALA A 305 -2.48 5.71 -22.70
N CYS A 306 -2.98 4.93 -21.72
CA CYS A 306 -2.24 3.84 -21.07
C CYS A 306 -2.58 2.46 -21.63
N LYS A 307 -3.32 2.38 -22.74
CA LYS A 307 -3.66 1.10 -23.34
C LYS A 307 -2.40 0.42 -23.90
N PRO A 308 -2.18 -0.87 -23.58
CA PRO A 308 -1.10 -1.65 -24.18
C PRO A 308 -1.18 -1.66 -25.68
N MET A 309 -0.03 -1.76 -26.34
CA MET A 309 -0.02 -1.98 -27.78
C MET A 309 -0.57 -3.37 -28.13
N PRO A 310 -1.18 -3.53 -29.30
CA PRO A 310 -1.54 -4.87 -29.79
C PRO A 310 -0.29 -5.77 -29.83
N ASN A 311 -0.40 -6.96 -29.27
CA ASN A 311 0.69 -7.95 -29.20
C ASN A 311 1.96 -7.44 -28.49
N ASP A 312 1.84 -6.55 -27.53
CA ASP A 312 2.97 -6.06 -26.75
C ASP A 312 3.67 -7.23 -26.02
N PRO A 313 4.95 -7.52 -26.34
CA PRO A 313 5.66 -8.65 -25.77
C PRO A 313 5.97 -8.47 -24.27
N TYR A 314 5.86 -7.25 -23.77
CA TYR A 314 6.13 -6.91 -22.37
C TYR A 314 4.87 -6.76 -21.53
N ALA A 315 3.68 -6.91 -22.15
CA ALA A 315 2.44 -6.81 -21.43
C ALA A 315 2.30 -7.91 -20.36
N ARG A 316 2.25 -7.52 -19.10
CA ARG A 316 2.10 -8.36 -17.92
C ARG A 316 1.10 -7.71 -16.93
N PRO A 317 0.40 -8.48 -16.10
CA PRO A 317 0.48 -9.92 -15.91
C PRO A 317 -0.29 -10.71 -16.98
N TYR A 318 0.15 -11.93 -17.22
CA TYR A 318 -0.74 -12.94 -17.79
C TYR A 318 -1.71 -13.48 -16.73
N ALA A 319 -2.74 -14.19 -17.16
CA ALA A 319 -3.76 -14.72 -16.25
C ALA A 319 -3.17 -15.61 -15.12
N ASP A 320 -2.05 -16.28 -15.38
CA ASP A 320 -1.38 -17.19 -14.46
C ASP A 320 -0.32 -16.51 -13.57
N ASP A 321 -0.01 -15.24 -13.81
CA ASP A 321 1.05 -14.50 -13.09
C ASP A 321 0.59 -13.98 -11.74
N TYR A 322 -0.70 -14.03 -11.43
CA TYR A 322 -1.23 -13.66 -10.11
C TYR A 322 -0.86 -14.72 -9.07
N ILE A 323 0.38 -14.73 -8.68
CA ILE A 323 0.87 -15.58 -7.59
C ILE A 323 0.35 -14.99 -6.31
N GLY A 324 -0.21 -15.85 -5.47
CA GLY A 324 -0.75 -15.49 -4.18
C GLY A 324 0.21 -14.61 -3.41
N VAL A 325 -0.26 -13.45 -3.05
CA VAL A 325 0.48 -12.29 -2.60
C VAL A 325 1.34 -12.61 -1.39
N PRO A 326 2.66 -12.45 -1.45
CA PRO A 326 3.48 -12.41 -0.26
C PRO A 326 3.19 -11.10 0.49
N SER A 327 3.12 -11.16 1.79
CA SER A 327 2.79 -10.03 2.63
C SER A 327 4.02 -9.46 3.32
N GLY A 328 4.15 -8.15 3.27
CA GLY A 328 5.09 -7.40 4.05
C GLY A 328 6.52 -7.32 3.48
N PRO A 329 7.35 -6.49 4.09
CA PRO A 329 8.74 -6.29 3.68
C PRO A 329 9.62 -7.54 3.83
N ASP A 330 9.21 -8.47 4.69
CA ASP A 330 9.90 -9.76 4.89
C ASP A 330 9.48 -10.84 3.88
N ALA A 331 8.52 -10.53 3.02
CA ALA A 331 8.01 -11.46 2.01
C ALA A 331 8.81 -11.41 0.70
N ARG A 332 10.08 -11.05 0.77
CA ARG A 332 10.99 -11.29 -0.35
C ARG A 332 11.02 -12.78 -0.62
N PRO A 333 10.90 -13.21 -1.89
CA PRO A 333 11.07 -14.61 -2.22
C PRO A 333 12.40 -15.09 -1.66
N SER A 334 12.43 -16.29 -1.10
CA SER A 334 13.69 -16.90 -0.71
C SER A 334 14.64 -16.92 -1.91
N ARG A 335 15.96 -17.04 -1.68
CA ARG A 335 16.90 -17.18 -2.80
C ARG A 335 16.54 -18.34 -3.72
N GLU A 336 15.96 -19.40 -3.16
CA GLU A 336 15.51 -20.57 -3.91
C GLU A 336 14.23 -20.29 -4.71
N ASP A 337 13.29 -19.52 -4.12
CA ASP A 337 12.09 -19.11 -4.85
C ASP A 337 12.42 -18.12 -5.96
N LEU A 338 13.34 -17.20 -5.71
CA LEU A 338 13.84 -16.27 -6.72
C LEU A 338 14.56 -17.02 -7.84
N ALA A 339 15.41 -18.02 -7.52
CA ALA A 339 16.08 -18.86 -8.51
C ALA A 339 15.05 -19.64 -9.36
N ARG A 340 14.06 -20.28 -8.73
CA ARG A 340 12.97 -20.96 -9.43
C ARG A 340 12.16 -20.05 -10.35
N MET A 341 11.87 -18.82 -9.88
CA MET A 341 11.17 -17.82 -10.69
C MET A 341 12.02 -17.37 -11.89
N LEU A 342 13.32 -17.17 -11.69
CA LEU A 342 14.25 -16.83 -12.75
C LEU A 342 14.40 -17.96 -13.77
N ASP A 343 14.45 -19.22 -13.32
CA ASP A 343 14.49 -20.39 -14.19
C ASP A 343 13.20 -20.53 -15.02
N GLN A 344 12.03 -20.35 -14.38
CA GLN A 344 10.74 -20.32 -15.09
C GLN A 344 10.65 -19.17 -16.09
N GLN A 345 11.17 -17.99 -15.75
CA GLN A 345 11.27 -16.87 -16.67
C GLN A 345 12.17 -17.21 -17.86
N GLN A 346 13.31 -17.83 -17.59
CA GLN A 346 14.24 -18.23 -18.65
C GLN A 346 13.64 -19.29 -19.56
N GLU A 347 12.90 -20.25 -18.99
CA GLU A 347 12.15 -21.24 -19.76
C GLU A 347 11.06 -20.60 -20.62
N ARG A 348 10.29 -19.64 -20.07
CA ARG A 348 9.29 -18.88 -20.83
C ARG A 348 9.93 -18.03 -21.94
N ARG A 349 11.08 -17.40 -21.69
CA ARG A 349 11.86 -16.69 -22.71
C ARG A 349 12.32 -17.62 -23.81
N ASN A 350 12.80 -18.81 -23.45
CA ASN A 350 13.25 -19.81 -24.42
C ASN A 350 12.07 -20.43 -25.21
N ALA A 351 10.86 -20.45 -24.62
CA ALA A 351 9.67 -21.03 -25.25
C ALA A 351 8.91 -20.11 -26.20
N GLY A 352 9.23 -18.80 -26.27
CA GLY A 352 8.52 -17.92 -27.17
C GLY A 352 8.68 -16.41 -26.96
N ALA A 353 9.58 -15.98 -26.10
CA ALA A 353 9.84 -14.55 -25.95
C ALA A 353 10.72 -14.06 -27.12
N LEU A 354 10.21 -13.09 -27.84
CA LEU A 354 10.94 -12.37 -28.87
C LEU A 354 12.23 -11.78 -28.29
N THR A 355 13.30 -11.87 -29.01
CA THR A 355 14.51 -11.12 -28.69
C THR A 355 14.21 -9.63 -28.76
N ARG A 356 15.02 -8.80 -28.07
CA ARG A 356 14.86 -7.32 -28.09
C ARG A 356 14.73 -6.79 -29.50
N ALA A 357 15.54 -7.31 -30.43
CA ALA A 357 15.53 -6.90 -31.84
C ALA A 357 14.20 -7.25 -32.55
N GLU A 358 13.64 -8.43 -32.26
CA GLU A 358 12.34 -8.85 -32.79
C GLU A 358 11.19 -8.06 -32.22
N ALA A 359 11.22 -7.75 -30.91
CA ALA A 359 10.23 -6.91 -30.25
C ALA A 359 10.26 -5.46 -30.78
N GLU A 360 11.45 -4.89 -30.97
CA GLU A 360 11.61 -3.55 -31.57
C GLU A 360 11.17 -3.53 -33.04
N ALA A 361 11.44 -4.59 -33.81
CA ALA A 361 10.99 -4.73 -35.20
C ALA A 361 9.46 -4.81 -35.27
N LEU A 362 8.83 -5.57 -34.37
CA LEU A 362 7.38 -5.69 -34.30
C LEU A 362 6.71 -4.35 -33.91
N LEU A 363 7.30 -3.60 -32.97
CA LEU A 363 6.84 -2.30 -32.57
C LEU A 363 6.92 -1.29 -33.72
N ARG A 364 7.99 -1.28 -34.51
CA ARG A 364 8.15 -0.43 -35.71
C ARG A 364 7.12 -0.77 -36.78
N SER A 365 6.92 -2.04 -37.08
CA SER A 365 5.95 -2.49 -38.07
C SER A 365 4.52 -2.14 -37.73
N THR A 366 4.18 -2.15 -36.43
CA THR A 366 2.84 -1.77 -35.94
C THR A 366 2.64 -0.24 -35.99
N THR A 367 3.69 0.53 -35.80
CA THR A 367 3.64 2.00 -35.90
C THR A 367 3.48 2.46 -37.35
N GLU A 368 4.10 1.77 -38.31
CA GLU A 368 3.98 2.06 -39.74
C GLU A 368 2.63 1.67 -40.35
N GLN A 369 1.91 0.73 -39.72
CA GLN A 369 0.55 0.35 -40.15
C GLN A 369 -0.56 1.26 -39.61
N THR A 370 -0.23 2.15 -38.66
CA THR A 370 -1.20 3.06 -38.03
C THR A 370 -1.03 4.51 -38.48
N THR A 371 -0.06 4.81 -39.32
CA THR A 371 0.12 6.06 -40.05
C THR A 371 -0.33 5.93 -41.49
#